data_029f5bf91cbd2d7ba2d7c405c3696865
#
_entry.id   029f5bf91cbd2d7ba2d7c405c3696865
#
_cell.length_a   1.000
_cell.length_b   1.000
_cell.length_c   1.000
_cell.angle_alpha   90.00
_cell.angle_beta   90.00
_cell.angle_gamma   90.00
#
_symmetry.space_group_name_H-M   'P 1'
#
loop_
_entity.id
_entity.type
_entity.pdbx_description
1 polymer ?
#
loop_
_entity_poly.entity_id
_entity_poly.type
_entity_poly.pdbx_seq_one_letter_code
_entity_poly.pdbx_strand_id
1 'polypeptide(L)'
;MPENLLEPYRERLKTISPFRVGGTVTEITGLLIVSRGPWLPVGGVCHIYPLGTLRPVLAEVVGFRDEHTLMMPLNDLRGIGPGSKVVALTREAHLPVSEKLLGRVLDGLGRPIDGKGIVAAHSYPIYVSHSNPLDRQEIREPLDVGIRAINGMITLGRGQRVAIMAGAGVGKSTLLSMIARNTRADVKIIALIGERGREVEEFVTRTLPAEERERMIVVAATSEAPALVRVRGAFIATTIAEYFRDRGQHVLLLMDSLSRFAMAQREAGLAAGEPPSTKGYTPSVFALLPRLLERAGSWKGKGSITGLYTVLMEGDDPHEPVADAVRALSDGHIHLSRRLAEQAHYPAVDVLSSVSRLRSQVTSKDHQASVSELTRIMAAYRDAEDLIQIGAYVKGRNADVDRAIELLPLMRTYFCQERGADATLQSSIQSLAELLAA
;
A
#
# COMPACT_ATOMS: atom_id res chain seq x y z
N MET A 1 -50.26 24.31 -11.41
CA MET A 1 -49.82 23.29 -10.44
C MET A 1 -48.36 22.98 -10.77
N PRO A 2 -47.42 23.03 -9.85
CA PRO A 2 -46.03 22.81 -10.17
C PRO A 2 -45.81 21.29 -10.44
N GLU A 3 -45.69 20.94 -11.70
CA GLU A 3 -45.38 19.58 -12.16
C GLU A 3 -44.01 19.04 -11.65
N ASN A 4 -43.22 19.92 -11.08
CA ASN A 4 -41.80 19.59 -10.69
C ASN A 4 -41.63 19.07 -9.23
N LEU A 5 -42.68 19.02 -8.42
CA LEU A 5 -42.54 18.60 -7.01
C LEU A 5 -42.36 17.08 -6.85
N LEU A 6 -42.80 16.29 -7.83
CA LEU A 6 -42.77 14.82 -7.79
C LEU A 6 -41.56 14.22 -8.59
N GLU A 7 -40.89 15.01 -9.42
CA GLU A 7 -39.77 14.55 -10.24
C GLU A 7 -38.63 13.94 -9.42
N PRO A 8 -38.19 14.53 -8.29
CA PRO A 8 -37.15 13.90 -7.44
C PRO A 8 -37.58 12.55 -6.84
N TYR A 9 -38.89 12.40 -6.56
CA TYR A 9 -39.43 11.14 -6.06
C TYR A 9 -39.58 10.10 -7.17
N ARG A 10 -39.91 10.53 -8.38
CA ARG A 10 -40.00 9.68 -9.57
C ARG A 10 -38.63 9.10 -9.96
N GLU A 11 -37.58 9.93 -9.98
CA GLU A 11 -36.22 9.50 -10.22
C GLU A 11 -35.73 8.53 -9.11
N ARG A 12 -36.08 8.81 -7.86
CA ARG A 12 -35.74 7.92 -6.74
C ARG A 12 -36.49 6.59 -6.82
N LEU A 13 -37.74 6.56 -7.28
CA LEU A 13 -38.52 5.34 -7.48
C LEU A 13 -37.96 4.47 -8.61
N LYS A 14 -37.36 5.05 -9.67
CA LYS A 14 -36.70 4.30 -10.74
C LYS A 14 -35.46 3.55 -10.27
N THR A 15 -34.82 4.01 -9.20
CA THR A 15 -33.60 3.41 -8.62
C THR A 15 -33.89 2.41 -7.51
N ILE A 16 -35.12 2.36 -6.98
CA ILE A 16 -35.52 1.44 -5.92
C ILE A 16 -36.02 0.14 -6.57
N SER A 17 -35.30 -0.95 -6.30
CA SER A 17 -35.82 -2.30 -6.60
C SER A 17 -36.91 -2.66 -5.58
N PRO A 18 -38.17 -2.87 -5.99
CA PRO A 18 -39.27 -3.23 -5.09
C PRO A 18 -39.12 -4.64 -4.50
N PHE A 19 -38.23 -5.45 -5.08
CA PHE A 19 -38.00 -6.84 -4.66
C PHE A 19 -36.70 -6.93 -3.88
N ARG A 20 -36.77 -7.52 -2.69
CA ARG A 20 -35.59 -7.95 -1.94
C ARG A 20 -35.29 -9.40 -2.32
N VAL A 21 -34.18 -9.60 -3.02
CA VAL A 21 -33.71 -10.95 -3.33
C VAL A 21 -33.09 -11.51 -2.04
N GLY A 22 -33.60 -12.64 -1.62
CA GLY A 22 -33.18 -13.30 -0.38
C GLY A 22 -32.73 -14.73 -0.59
N GLY A 23 -32.12 -15.29 0.44
CA GLY A 23 -31.69 -16.67 0.53
C GLY A 23 -31.62 -17.14 1.97
N THR A 24 -31.10 -18.34 2.17
CA THR A 24 -30.97 -18.95 3.50
C THR A 24 -29.62 -19.64 3.61
N VAL A 25 -28.94 -19.45 4.72
CA VAL A 25 -27.69 -20.15 5.04
C VAL A 25 -27.98 -21.64 5.17
N THR A 26 -27.22 -22.47 4.47
CA THR A 26 -27.32 -23.94 4.51
C THR A 26 -26.19 -24.55 5.32
N GLU A 27 -24.99 -23.97 5.25
CA GLU A 27 -23.79 -24.51 5.90
C GLU A 27 -22.81 -23.36 6.25
N ILE A 28 -21.99 -23.58 7.27
CA ILE A 28 -20.86 -22.73 7.63
C ILE A 28 -19.67 -23.62 7.90
N THR A 29 -18.56 -23.37 7.20
CA THR A 29 -17.30 -24.10 7.39
C THR A 29 -16.16 -23.10 7.55
N GLY A 30 -15.66 -22.92 8.77
CA GLY A 30 -14.64 -21.90 9.10
C GLY A 30 -15.14 -20.50 8.78
N LEU A 31 -14.51 -19.82 7.81
CA LEU A 31 -14.88 -18.48 7.36
C LEU A 31 -15.89 -18.49 6.20
N LEU A 32 -16.19 -19.64 5.64
CA LEU A 32 -17.05 -19.75 4.47
C LEU A 32 -18.51 -19.98 4.90
N ILE A 33 -19.39 -19.14 4.40
CA ILE A 33 -20.83 -19.23 4.55
C ILE A 33 -21.42 -19.71 3.22
N VAL A 34 -22.14 -20.81 3.26
CA VAL A 34 -22.83 -21.38 2.10
C VAL A 34 -24.31 -21.08 2.22
N SER A 35 -24.91 -20.54 1.17
CA SER A 35 -26.35 -20.24 1.17
C SER A 35 -27.02 -20.65 -0.14
N ARG A 36 -28.30 -20.97 -0.08
CA ARG A 36 -29.16 -21.07 -1.26
C ARG A 36 -29.71 -19.69 -1.58
N GLY A 37 -29.12 -18.99 -2.58
CA GLY A 37 -29.35 -17.57 -2.86
C GLY A 37 -28.91 -16.63 -1.73
N PRO A 38 -29.01 -15.28 -1.96
CA PRO A 38 -29.39 -14.64 -3.21
C PRO A 38 -28.32 -14.78 -4.30
N TRP A 39 -28.72 -14.79 -5.56
CA TRP A 39 -27.82 -14.83 -6.71
C TRP A 39 -27.31 -13.41 -7.00
N LEU A 40 -26.16 -13.05 -6.43
CA LEU A 40 -25.45 -11.83 -6.68
C LEU A 40 -24.11 -12.14 -7.35
N PRO A 41 -23.56 -11.25 -8.18
CA PRO A 41 -22.22 -11.42 -8.72
C PRO A 41 -21.16 -11.50 -7.61
N VAL A 42 -19.99 -12.04 -7.93
CA VAL A 42 -18.82 -12.00 -7.03
C VAL A 42 -18.50 -10.54 -6.68
N GLY A 43 -18.25 -10.25 -5.41
CA GLY A 43 -18.11 -8.90 -4.87
C GLY A 43 -19.43 -8.27 -4.40
N GLY A 44 -20.58 -8.90 -4.68
CA GLY A 44 -21.87 -8.45 -4.16
C GLY A 44 -21.95 -8.60 -2.63
N VAL A 45 -22.64 -7.67 -1.97
CA VAL A 45 -22.73 -7.63 -0.49
C VAL A 45 -24.11 -8.01 -0.02
N CYS A 46 -24.18 -8.84 1.01
CA CYS A 46 -25.39 -9.33 1.66
C CYS A 46 -25.45 -8.94 3.14
N HIS A 47 -26.67 -8.80 3.65
CA HIS A 47 -26.96 -8.86 5.08
C HIS A 47 -27.36 -10.30 5.45
N ILE A 48 -26.71 -10.87 6.45
CA ILE A 48 -27.10 -12.15 7.05
C ILE A 48 -27.62 -11.88 8.43
N TYR A 49 -28.85 -12.31 8.71
CA TYR A 49 -29.50 -12.11 9.99
C TYR A 49 -29.23 -13.32 10.89
N PRO A 50 -28.46 -13.14 11.98
CA PRO A 50 -28.22 -14.19 12.95
C PRO A 50 -29.51 -14.70 13.59
N LEU A 51 -29.53 -15.94 14.03
CA LEU A 51 -30.67 -16.51 14.74
C LEU A 51 -30.83 -15.81 16.09
N GLY A 52 -32.03 -15.27 16.35
CA GLY A 52 -32.36 -14.63 17.62
C GLY A 52 -31.88 -13.17 17.77
N THR A 53 -31.29 -12.54 16.74
CA THR A 53 -30.92 -11.11 16.78
C THR A 53 -31.38 -10.37 15.53
N LEU A 54 -31.60 -9.02 15.68
CA LEU A 54 -31.99 -8.17 14.56
C LEU A 54 -30.79 -7.45 13.90
N ARG A 55 -29.59 -7.57 14.47
CA ARG A 55 -28.38 -6.91 13.91
C ARG A 55 -27.78 -7.79 12.81
N PRO A 56 -27.84 -7.36 11.55
CA PRO A 56 -27.29 -8.16 10.47
C PRO A 56 -25.76 -8.15 10.47
N VAL A 57 -25.19 -9.25 10.01
CA VAL A 57 -23.77 -9.38 9.67
C VAL A 57 -23.61 -9.11 8.18
N LEU A 58 -22.64 -8.31 7.80
CA LEU A 58 -22.27 -8.10 6.40
C LEU A 58 -21.43 -9.28 5.91
N ALA A 59 -21.74 -9.75 4.71
CA ALA A 59 -20.96 -10.76 4.01
C ALA A 59 -20.83 -10.40 2.52
N GLU A 60 -19.71 -10.76 1.92
CA GLU A 60 -19.43 -10.56 0.49
C GLU A 60 -19.45 -11.90 -0.24
N VAL A 61 -20.04 -11.92 -1.44
CA VAL A 61 -20.04 -13.09 -2.30
C VAL A 61 -18.65 -13.30 -2.88
N VAL A 62 -18.05 -14.44 -2.62
CA VAL A 62 -16.69 -14.79 -3.07
C VAL A 62 -16.69 -15.83 -4.18
N GLY A 63 -17.83 -16.50 -4.43
CA GLY A 63 -17.94 -17.48 -5.50
C GLY A 63 -19.26 -18.28 -5.44
N PHE A 64 -19.29 -19.33 -6.23
CA PHE A 64 -20.40 -20.25 -6.33
C PHE A 64 -19.91 -21.69 -6.36
N ARG A 65 -20.69 -22.60 -5.83
CA ARG A 65 -20.46 -24.05 -5.93
C ARG A 65 -21.81 -24.72 -6.12
N ASP A 66 -21.97 -25.40 -7.25
CA ASP A 66 -23.25 -25.97 -7.66
C ASP A 66 -24.37 -24.89 -7.63
N GLU A 67 -25.45 -25.13 -6.90
CA GLU A 67 -26.55 -24.17 -6.72
C GLU A 67 -26.41 -23.30 -5.46
N HIS A 68 -25.19 -23.15 -4.91
CA HIS A 68 -24.98 -22.41 -3.69
C HIS A 68 -24.10 -21.19 -3.91
N THR A 69 -24.46 -20.11 -3.22
CA THR A 69 -23.65 -18.89 -3.12
C THR A 69 -22.66 -19.04 -1.96
N LEU A 70 -21.38 -18.84 -2.25
CA LEU A 70 -20.32 -18.83 -1.27
C LEU A 70 -20.03 -17.39 -0.84
N MET A 71 -20.09 -17.13 0.45
CA MET A 71 -19.88 -15.80 1.03
C MET A 71 -18.84 -15.85 2.15
N MET A 72 -18.16 -14.73 2.35
CA MET A 72 -17.29 -14.51 3.51
C MET A 72 -17.77 -13.33 4.35
N PRO A 73 -17.66 -13.39 5.67
CA PRO A 73 -18.11 -12.35 6.56
C PRO A 73 -17.16 -11.13 6.51
N LEU A 74 -17.77 -9.96 6.61
CA LEU A 74 -17.08 -8.69 6.81
C LEU A 74 -17.13 -8.22 8.28
N ASN A 75 -17.76 -9.02 9.16
CA ASN A 75 -17.89 -8.81 10.60
C ASN A 75 -17.81 -10.17 11.33
N ASP A 76 -18.00 -10.17 12.66
CA ASP A 76 -18.05 -11.38 13.46
C ASP A 76 -19.22 -12.29 13.04
N LEU A 77 -18.94 -13.59 12.97
CA LEU A 77 -19.91 -14.65 12.57
C LEU A 77 -20.85 -15.10 13.69
N ARG A 78 -20.69 -14.64 14.92
CA ARG A 78 -21.47 -15.17 16.06
C ARG A 78 -22.96 -15.06 15.83
N GLY A 79 -23.65 -16.18 16.10
CA GLY A 79 -25.10 -16.29 15.97
C GLY A 79 -25.62 -16.61 14.57
N ILE A 80 -24.76 -16.70 13.55
CA ILE A 80 -25.15 -17.20 12.23
C ILE A 80 -25.11 -18.73 12.26
N GLY A 81 -26.12 -19.37 11.65
CA GLY A 81 -26.22 -20.81 11.52
C GLY A 81 -27.14 -21.21 10.37
N PRO A 82 -27.27 -22.50 10.08
CA PRO A 82 -28.24 -23.00 9.11
C PRO A 82 -29.64 -22.46 9.41
N GLY A 83 -30.33 -21.94 8.38
CA GLY A 83 -31.63 -21.28 8.53
C GLY A 83 -31.52 -19.74 8.69
N SER A 84 -30.37 -19.17 8.93
CA SER A 84 -30.17 -17.70 8.95
C SER A 84 -30.58 -17.08 7.62
N LYS A 85 -31.38 -16.00 7.68
CA LYS A 85 -31.86 -15.29 6.48
C LYS A 85 -30.76 -14.47 5.85
N VAL A 86 -30.58 -14.59 4.54
CA VAL A 86 -29.68 -13.80 3.73
C VAL A 86 -30.47 -12.82 2.87
N VAL A 87 -30.08 -11.55 2.83
CA VAL A 87 -30.74 -10.52 2.02
C VAL A 87 -29.71 -9.75 1.22
N ALA A 88 -29.90 -9.67 -0.09
CA ALA A 88 -29.07 -8.87 -0.97
C ALA A 88 -29.09 -7.40 -0.60
N LEU A 89 -27.91 -6.76 -0.52
CA LEU A 89 -27.78 -5.34 -0.22
C LEU A 89 -27.35 -4.56 -1.47
N THR A 90 -26.23 -4.92 -2.06
CA THR A 90 -25.70 -4.29 -3.28
C THR A 90 -25.15 -5.34 -4.24
N ARG A 91 -25.27 -5.06 -5.56
CA ARG A 91 -24.67 -5.94 -6.59
C ARG A 91 -23.18 -5.72 -6.74
N GLU A 92 -22.71 -4.50 -6.45
CA GLU A 92 -21.31 -4.12 -6.54
C GLU A 92 -20.89 -3.38 -5.28
N ALA A 93 -19.65 -3.57 -4.90
CA ALA A 93 -19.07 -2.90 -3.75
C ALA A 93 -18.65 -1.47 -4.14
N HIS A 94 -19.31 -0.49 -3.54
CA HIS A 94 -19.01 0.93 -3.72
C HIS A 94 -18.55 1.58 -2.42
N LEU A 95 -17.74 2.62 -2.55
CA LEU A 95 -17.23 3.43 -1.44
C LEU A 95 -17.75 4.87 -1.58
N PRO A 96 -18.38 5.45 -0.55
CA PRO A 96 -18.65 6.88 -0.52
C PRO A 96 -17.34 7.65 -0.29
N VAL A 97 -16.99 8.55 -1.22
CA VAL A 97 -15.75 9.34 -1.20
C VAL A 97 -16.06 10.83 -1.36
N SER A 98 -15.29 11.69 -0.68
CA SER A 98 -15.31 13.14 -0.84
C SER A 98 -14.06 13.77 -0.25
N GLU A 99 -13.84 15.06 -0.49
CA GLU A 99 -12.77 15.84 0.14
C GLU A 99 -12.87 15.87 1.67
N LYS A 100 -14.07 15.67 2.24
CA LYS A 100 -14.28 15.56 3.69
C LYS A 100 -13.66 14.31 4.32
N LEU A 101 -13.05 13.42 3.51
CA LEU A 101 -12.22 12.31 4.00
C LEU A 101 -10.85 12.78 4.46
N LEU A 102 -10.39 13.96 4.09
CA LEU A 102 -9.15 14.53 4.58
C LEU A 102 -9.19 14.66 6.11
N GLY A 103 -8.11 14.29 6.77
CA GLY A 103 -7.99 14.27 8.23
C GLY A 103 -8.72 13.12 8.92
N ARG A 104 -9.26 12.14 8.18
CA ARG A 104 -10.08 11.06 8.72
C ARG A 104 -9.30 9.75 8.88
N VAL A 105 -9.76 8.97 9.85
CA VAL A 105 -9.32 7.58 10.06
C VAL A 105 -10.50 6.65 9.80
N LEU A 106 -10.31 5.72 8.87
CA LEU A 106 -11.32 4.79 8.39
C LEU A 106 -10.94 3.35 8.74
N ASP A 107 -11.94 2.47 8.89
CA ASP A 107 -11.73 1.03 8.97
C ASP A 107 -11.50 0.41 7.58
N GLY A 108 -11.23 -0.91 7.54
CA GLY A 108 -11.07 -1.67 6.30
C GLY A 108 -12.32 -1.80 5.42
N LEU A 109 -13.47 -1.26 5.87
CA LEU A 109 -14.71 -1.13 5.10
C LEU A 109 -14.98 0.31 4.65
N GLY A 110 -14.06 1.24 4.93
CA GLY A 110 -14.20 2.67 4.62
C GLY A 110 -15.10 3.44 5.58
N ARG A 111 -15.42 2.90 6.75
CA ARG A 111 -16.22 3.56 7.78
C ARG A 111 -15.33 4.39 8.69
N PRO A 112 -15.72 5.63 9.02
CA PRO A 112 -14.98 6.43 10.00
C PRO A 112 -14.95 5.75 11.38
N ILE A 113 -13.75 5.68 11.98
CA ILE A 113 -13.51 5.18 13.34
C ILE A 113 -12.98 6.27 14.28
N ASP A 114 -12.88 7.49 13.81
CA ASP A 114 -12.40 8.68 14.53
C ASP A 114 -13.50 9.45 15.28
N GLY A 115 -14.71 8.91 15.37
CA GLY A 115 -15.85 9.52 16.06
C GLY A 115 -16.50 10.72 15.36
N LYS A 116 -16.03 11.14 14.19
CA LYS A 116 -16.48 12.36 13.49
C LYS A 116 -17.69 12.16 12.53
N GLY A 117 -18.39 11.04 12.63
CA GLY A 117 -19.59 10.76 11.82
C GLY A 117 -19.29 10.34 10.37
N ILE A 118 -20.38 10.08 9.62
CA ILE A 118 -20.32 9.57 8.24
C ILE A 118 -20.11 10.71 7.26
N VAL A 119 -19.28 10.47 6.24
CA VAL A 119 -19.07 11.38 5.13
C VAL A 119 -19.96 10.97 3.97
N ALA A 120 -20.99 11.78 3.66
CA ALA A 120 -21.82 11.59 2.47
C ALA A 120 -21.12 12.15 1.23
N ALA A 121 -21.16 11.42 0.10
CA ALA A 121 -20.41 11.86 -1.06
C ALA A 121 -20.65 11.07 -2.35
N HIS A 122 -19.70 11.21 -3.29
CA HIS A 122 -19.69 10.48 -4.55
C HIS A 122 -19.49 8.99 -4.30
N SER A 123 -20.09 8.16 -5.15
CA SER A 123 -19.97 6.70 -5.10
C SER A 123 -18.91 6.23 -6.08
N TYR A 124 -17.85 5.62 -5.58
CA TYR A 124 -16.77 5.04 -6.38
C TYR A 124 -16.75 3.52 -6.26
N PRO A 125 -16.59 2.77 -7.36
CA PRO A 125 -16.46 1.32 -7.28
C PRO A 125 -15.14 0.93 -6.61
N ILE A 126 -15.20 -0.06 -5.69
CA ILE A 126 -14.00 -0.55 -5.00
C ILE A 126 -13.16 -1.42 -5.94
N TYR A 127 -13.82 -2.25 -6.72
CA TYR A 127 -13.18 -3.12 -7.72
C TYR A 127 -13.42 -2.55 -9.12
N VAL A 128 -12.36 -2.01 -9.72
CA VAL A 128 -12.41 -1.40 -11.05
C VAL A 128 -11.85 -2.36 -12.08
N SER A 129 -12.47 -2.40 -13.27
CA SER A 129 -11.90 -3.05 -14.45
C SER A 129 -10.64 -2.34 -14.93
N HIS A 130 -9.82 -3.03 -15.70
CA HIS A 130 -8.53 -2.54 -16.19
C HIS A 130 -8.68 -1.19 -16.92
N SER A 131 -7.81 -0.23 -16.60
CA SER A 131 -7.69 1.02 -17.36
C SER A 131 -7.00 0.76 -18.71
N ASN A 132 -7.37 1.53 -19.74
CA ASN A 132 -6.66 1.49 -21.01
C ASN A 132 -5.18 1.90 -20.80
N PRO A 133 -4.19 1.07 -21.19
CA PRO A 133 -2.77 1.41 -21.04
C PRO A 133 -2.36 2.70 -21.76
N LEU A 134 -3.05 3.07 -22.84
CA LEU A 134 -2.77 4.28 -23.63
C LEU A 134 -3.19 5.58 -22.92
N ASP A 135 -3.99 5.50 -21.85
CA ASP A 135 -4.35 6.65 -21.00
C ASP A 135 -3.27 6.97 -19.97
N ARG A 136 -2.24 6.13 -19.85
CA ARG A 136 -1.09 6.36 -18.97
C ARG A 136 -0.26 7.53 -19.48
N GLN A 137 0.30 8.29 -18.54
CA GLN A 137 1.24 9.37 -18.80
C GLN A 137 2.64 8.94 -18.37
N GLU A 138 3.63 9.31 -19.15
CA GLU A 138 5.04 9.10 -18.80
C GLU A 138 5.43 9.89 -17.54
N ILE A 139 6.21 9.27 -16.68
CA ILE A 139 6.70 9.86 -15.43
C ILE A 139 7.99 10.63 -15.75
N ARG A 140 7.95 11.97 -15.60
CA ARG A 140 9.08 12.86 -15.90
C ARG A 140 9.51 13.73 -14.73
N GLU A 141 8.69 13.83 -13.69
CA GLU A 141 8.96 14.69 -12.53
C GLU A 141 9.52 13.87 -11.38
N PRO A 142 10.64 14.29 -10.77
CA PRO A 142 11.13 13.65 -9.56
C PRO A 142 10.20 13.94 -8.38
N LEU A 143 10.12 12.99 -7.45
CA LEU A 143 9.39 13.12 -6.20
C LEU A 143 10.37 13.37 -5.05
N ASP A 144 10.18 14.46 -4.35
CA ASP A 144 10.89 14.74 -3.10
C ASP A 144 10.21 13.98 -1.95
N VAL A 145 10.93 13.02 -1.38
CA VAL A 145 10.45 12.22 -0.24
C VAL A 145 11.09 12.63 1.09
N GLY A 146 11.94 13.65 1.09
CA GLY A 146 12.60 14.18 2.28
C GLY A 146 13.64 13.25 2.91
N ILE A 147 14.08 12.21 2.22
CA ILE A 147 15.08 11.24 2.68
C ILE A 147 16.30 11.30 1.76
N ARG A 148 17.44 11.75 2.32
CA ARG A 148 18.65 12.02 1.56
C ARG A 148 19.13 10.82 0.74
N ALA A 149 19.20 9.66 1.34
CA ALA A 149 19.59 8.41 0.66
C ALA A 149 18.68 8.09 -0.54
N ILE A 150 17.38 8.33 -0.42
CA ILE A 150 16.41 8.08 -1.49
C ILE A 150 16.48 9.18 -2.53
N ASN A 151 16.38 10.45 -2.11
CA ASN A 151 16.41 11.60 -3.01
C ASN A 151 17.69 11.65 -3.84
N GLY A 152 18.87 11.44 -3.22
CA GLY A 152 20.16 11.55 -3.87
C GLY A 152 20.56 10.34 -4.70
N MET A 153 20.29 9.11 -4.22
CA MET A 153 20.84 7.90 -4.87
C MET A 153 19.82 7.10 -5.66
N ILE A 154 18.57 7.05 -5.19
CA ILE A 154 17.53 6.21 -5.79
C ILE A 154 16.61 7.05 -6.66
N THR A 155 16.28 8.24 -6.25
CA THR A 155 15.40 9.26 -6.84
C THR A 155 14.13 8.67 -7.45
N LEU A 156 13.02 8.92 -6.80
CA LEU A 156 11.71 8.44 -7.22
C LEU A 156 11.01 9.42 -8.15
N GLY A 157 10.11 8.96 -9.00
CA GLY A 157 9.26 9.79 -9.85
C GLY A 157 7.83 9.94 -9.32
N ARG A 158 7.16 11.05 -9.63
CA ARG A 158 5.73 11.26 -9.34
C ARG A 158 4.87 10.30 -10.15
N GLY A 159 4.14 9.42 -9.46
CA GLY A 159 3.36 8.37 -10.09
C GLY A 159 4.09 7.02 -10.16
N GLN A 160 5.29 6.90 -9.61
CA GLN A 160 6.04 5.65 -9.57
C GLN A 160 5.49 4.67 -8.55
N ARG A 161 5.56 3.37 -8.85
CA ARG A 161 5.27 2.26 -7.93
C ARG A 161 6.58 1.72 -7.38
N VAL A 162 6.75 1.76 -6.07
CA VAL A 162 8.00 1.34 -5.42
C VAL A 162 7.71 0.39 -4.28
N ALA A 163 8.44 -0.71 -4.24
CA ALA A 163 8.42 -1.64 -3.12
C ALA A 163 9.44 -1.22 -2.05
N ILE A 164 9.07 -1.27 -0.78
CA ILE A 164 10.00 -1.14 0.35
C ILE A 164 10.17 -2.51 0.97
N MET A 165 11.30 -3.14 0.71
CA MET A 165 11.65 -4.47 1.14
C MET A 165 12.35 -4.42 2.48
N ALA A 166 11.80 -5.07 3.52
CA ALA A 166 12.32 -4.97 4.86
C ALA A 166 12.13 -6.27 5.66
N GLY A 167 13.14 -6.68 6.41
CA GLY A 167 12.97 -7.63 7.49
C GLY A 167 12.30 -7.01 8.72
N ALA A 168 12.06 -7.83 9.75
CA ALA A 168 11.52 -7.33 11.01
C ALA A 168 12.58 -6.50 11.77
N GLY A 169 12.16 -5.35 12.34
CA GLY A 169 13.02 -4.57 13.25
C GLY A 169 14.08 -3.68 12.60
N VAL A 170 14.13 -3.56 11.28
CA VAL A 170 15.15 -2.77 10.55
C VAL A 170 14.81 -1.27 10.41
N GLY A 171 13.77 -0.78 11.09
CA GLY A 171 13.39 0.63 11.04
C GLY A 171 12.36 0.98 9.95
N LYS A 172 11.63 0.00 9.39
CA LYS A 172 10.59 0.19 8.37
C LYS A 172 9.57 1.27 8.77
N SER A 173 8.93 1.14 9.92
CA SER A 173 7.88 2.06 10.38
C SER A 173 8.42 3.48 10.59
N THR A 174 9.66 3.62 11.03
CA THR A 174 10.35 4.92 11.14
C THR A 174 10.54 5.55 9.76
N LEU A 175 11.05 4.81 8.78
CA LEU A 175 11.23 5.30 7.42
C LEU A 175 9.89 5.74 6.80
N LEU A 176 8.83 4.91 6.95
CA LEU A 176 7.49 5.24 6.46
C LEU A 176 6.96 6.53 7.09
N SER A 177 7.20 6.72 8.38
CA SER A 177 6.82 7.93 9.12
C SER A 177 7.53 9.17 8.58
N MET A 178 8.83 9.06 8.32
CA MET A 178 9.61 10.15 7.73
C MET A 178 9.12 10.48 6.31
N ILE A 179 8.88 9.47 5.48
CA ILE A 179 8.33 9.65 4.12
C ILE A 179 6.93 10.27 4.18
N ALA A 180 6.04 9.75 5.03
CA ALA A 180 4.68 10.29 5.19
C ALA A 180 4.69 11.77 5.57
N ARG A 181 5.61 12.18 6.45
CA ARG A 181 5.75 13.57 6.87
C ARG A 181 6.36 14.46 5.79
N ASN A 182 7.49 14.04 5.23
CA ASN A 182 8.35 14.92 4.43
C ASN A 182 7.98 14.95 2.94
N THR A 183 7.29 13.91 2.41
CA THR A 183 6.93 13.87 0.99
C THR A 183 6.00 15.02 0.62
N ARG A 184 6.34 15.70 -0.47
CA ARG A 184 5.52 16.76 -1.05
C ARG A 184 4.46 16.17 -1.97
N ALA A 185 3.26 15.95 -1.43
CA ALA A 185 2.09 15.49 -2.15
C ALA A 185 0.87 16.30 -1.71
N ASP A 186 -0.12 16.45 -2.62
CA ASP A 186 -1.35 17.19 -2.31
C ASP A 186 -2.20 16.44 -1.29
N VAL A 187 -2.26 15.12 -1.42
CA VAL A 187 -2.96 14.20 -0.53
C VAL A 187 -2.09 12.99 -0.21
N LYS A 188 -2.10 12.58 1.06
CA LYS A 188 -1.39 11.41 1.53
C LYS A 188 -2.38 10.38 2.07
N ILE A 189 -2.32 9.15 1.58
CA ILE A 189 -3.18 8.06 2.01
C ILE A 189 -2.32 6.96 2.61
N ILE A 190 -2.62 6.60 3.84
CA ILE A 190 -1.88 5.61 4.60
C ILE A 190 -2.78 4.40 4.81
N ALA A 191 -2.45 3.29 4.19
CA ALA A 191 -3.15 2.03 4.34
C ALA A 191 -2.38 1.11 5.29
N LEU A 192 -2.89 0.94 6.51
CA LEU A 192 -2.34 0.04 7.52
C LEU A 192 -3.09 -1.29 7.47
N ILE A 193 -2.54 -2.26 6.74
CA ILE A 193 -3.20 -3.52 6.43
C ILE A 193 -2.58 -4.66 7.24
N GLY A 194 -3.35 -5.21 8.17
CA GLY A 194 -2.94 -6.31 9.04
C GLY A 194 -1.96 -5.91 10.14
N GLU A 195 -1.76 -4.62 10.37
CA GLU A 195 -0.92 -4.13 11.47
C GLU A 195 -1.67 -4.20 12.82
N ARG A 196 -0.91 -4.17 13.92
CA ARG A 196 -1.51 -4.27 15.26
C ARG A 196 -2.23 -2.97 15.63
N GLY A 197 -3.33 -3.06 16.37
CA GLY A 197 -4.11 -1.89 16.81
C GLY A 197 -3.25 -0.84 17.52
N ARG A 198 -2.28 -1.26 18.35
CA ARG A 198 -1.33 -0.35 19.01
C ARG A 198 -0.45 0.40 18.01
N GLU A 199 0.02 -0.25 16.97
CA GLU A 199 0.88 0.37 15.95
C GLU A 199 0.09 1.38 15.10
N VAL A 200 -1.18 1.08 14.84
CA VAL A 200 -2.13 2.01 14.19
C VAL A 200 -2.34 3.25 15.04
N GLU A 201 -2.63 3.08 16.34
CA GLU A 201 -2.82 4.19 17.28
C GLU A 201 -1.56 5.06 17.37
N GLU A 202 -0.39 4.45 17.57
CA GLU A 202 0.88 5.14 17.65
C GLU A 202 1.20 5.92 16.36
N PHE A 203 0.94 5.34 15.21
CA PHE A 203 1.12 6.01 13.92
C PHE A 203 0.23 7.25 13.80
N VAL A 204 -1.04 7.13 14.11
CA VAL A 204 -2.01 8.22 13.99
C VAL A 204 -1.78 9.33 15.00
N THR A 205 -1.44 8.99 16.25
CA THR A 205 -1.38 9.97 17.36
C THR A 205 -0.01 10.61 17.54
N ARG A 206 1.06 9.84 17.40
CA ARG A 206 2.43 10.26 17.74
C ARG A 206 3.29 10.56 16.54
N THR A 207 3.06 9.87 15.42
CA THR A 207 3.96 9.93 14.28
C THR A 207 3.69 11.11 13.37
N LEU A 208 2.42 11.50 13.23
CA LEU A 208 1.99 12.54 12.31
C LEU A 208 1.78 13.88 13.03
N PRO A 209 2.47 14.97 12.62
CA PRO A 209 2.19 16.32 13.08
C PRO A 209 0.72 16.69 12.84
N ALA A 210 0.13 17.49 13.72
CA ALA A 210 -1.28 17.86 13.64
C ALA A 210 -1.64 18.54 12.31
N GLU A 211 -0.76 19.41 11.82
CA GLU A 211 -0.92 20.14 10.55
C GLU A 211 -0.91 19.21 9.33
N GLU A 212 -0.06 18.19 9.33
CA GLU A 212 0.01 17.21 8.25
C GLU A 212 -1.19 16.25 8.24
N ARG A 213 -1.79 15.97 9.41
CA ARG A 213 -2.97 15.11 9.51
C ARG A 213 -4.15 15.61 8.68
N GLU A 214 -4.30 16.93 8.55
CA GLU A 214 -5.40 17.53 7.76
C GLU A 214 -5.35 17.17 6.28
N ARG A 215 -4.18 16.80 5.76
CA ARG A 215 -3.95 16.37 4.37
C ARG A 215 -3.81 14.86 4.22
N MET A 216 -4.02 14.11 5.30
CA MET A 216 -3.87 12.67 5.32
C MET A 216 -5.20 11.96 5.52
N ILE A 217 -5.29 10.77 4.95
CA ILE A 217 -6.38 9.82 5.19
C ILE A 217 -5.73 8.51 5.61
N VAL A 218 -6.18 7.96 6.74
CA VAL A 218 -5.70 6.66 7.22
C VAL A 218 -6.80 5.63 7.02
N VAL A 219 -6.46 4.50 6.39
CA VAL A 219 -7.32 3.32 6.30
C VAL A 219 -6.67 2.21 7.12
N ALA A 220 -7.30 1.82 8.21
CA ALA A 220 -6.79 0.84 9.16
C ALA A 220 -7.63 -0.45 9.13
N ALA A 221 -7.04 -1.53 8.61
CA ALA A 221 -7.58 -2.87 8.71
C ALA A 221 -6.62 -3.71 9.56
N THR A 222 -6.85 -3.74 10.88
CA THR A 222 -5.92 -4.37 11.84
C THR A 222 -5.82 -5.89 11.66
N SER A 223 -4.84 -6.50 12.30
CA SER A 223 -4.63 -7.96 12.28
C SER A 223 -5.81 -8.75 12.85
N GLU A 224 -6.66 -8.13 13.67
CA GLU A 224 -7.87 -8.73 14.24
C GLU A 224 -9.07 -8.71 13.28
N ALA A 225 -9.00 -7.86 12.22
CA ALA A 225 -10.08 -7.78 11.24
C ALA A 225 -10.17 -9.07 10.40
N PRO A 226 -11.38 -9.48 9.97
CA PRO A 226 -11.56 -10.60 9.06
C PRO A 226 -10.67 -10.51 7.82
N ALA A 227 -10.25 -11.66 7.28
CA ALA A 227 -9.33 -11.72 6.13
C ALA A 227 -9.80 -10.84 4.96
N LEU A 228 -11.07 -10.96 4.58
CA LEU A 228 -11.62 -10.20 3.47
C LEU A 228 -11.68 -8.69 3.74
N VAL A 229 -11.82 -8.25 5.00
CA VAL A 229 -11.76 -6.83 5.39
C VAL A 229 -10.36 -6.28 5.23
N ARG A 230 -9.32 -7.07 5.55
CA ARG A 230 -7.92 -6.69 5.32
C ARG A 230 -7.62 -6.56 3.83
N VAL A 231 -8.09 -7.49 3.01
CA VAL A 231 -7.98 -7.40 1.54
C VAL A 231 -8.70 -6.17 1.03
N ARG A 232 -9.94 -5.96 1.45
CA ARG A 232 -10.79 -4.84 1.03
C ARG A 232 -10.21 -3.48 1.42
N GLY A 233 -9.59 -3.37 2.59
CA GLY A 233 -8.93 -2.15 3.08
C GLY A 233 -7.86 -1.62 2.13
N ALA A 234 -7.08 -2.51 1.50
CA ALA A 234 -6.09 -2.13 0.50
C ALA A 234 -6.75 -1.54 -0.77
N PHE A 235 -7.83 -2.15 -1.24
CA PHE A 235 -8.59 -1.64 -2.38
C PHE A 235 -9.31 -0.33 -2.04
N ILE A 236 -9.85 -0.16 -0.83
CA ILE A 236 -10.49 1.07 -0.36
C ILE A 236 -9.49 2.22 -0.34
N ALA A 237 -8.31 2.04 0.23
CA ALA A 237 -7.27 3.06 0.22
C ALA A 237 -6.88 3.48 -1.21
N THR A 238 -6.77 2.52 -2.11
CA THR A 238 -6.49 2.76 -3.53
C THR A 238 -7.64 3.48 -4.22
N THR A 239 -8.89 3.13 -3.93
CA THR A 239 -10.09 3.82 -4.46
C THR A 239 -10.15 5.27 -4.01
N ILE A 240 -9.79 5.56 -2.75
CA ILE A 240 -9.70 6.94 -2.26
C ILE A 240 -8.60 7.70 -3.01
N ALA A 241 -7.45 7.05 -3.27
CA ALA A 241 -6.38 7.65 -4.06
C ALA A 241 -6.81 8.00 -5.49
N GLU A 242 -7.59 7.13 -6.12
CA GLU A 242 -8.14 7.38 -7.46
C GLU A 242 -9.11 8.55 -7.48
N TYR A 243 -9.93 8.71 -6.45
CA TYR A 243 -10.84 9.85 -6.33
C TYR A 243 -10.09 11.19 -6.37
N PHE A 244 -8.99 11.33 -5.62
CA PHE A 244 -8.18 12.55 -5.60
C PHE A 244 -7.35 12.70 -6.89
N ARG A 245 -6.78 11.62 -7.43
CA ARG A 245 -6.11 11.61 -8.74
C ARG A 245 -7.04 12.12 -9.85
N ASP A 246 -8.29 11.66 -9.88
CA ASP A 246 -9.26 12.06 -10.90
C ASP A 246 -9.63 13.55 -10.85
N ARG A 247 -9.27 14.22 -9.74
CA ARG A 247 -9.36 15.68 -9.55
C ARG A 247 -8.07 16.43 -9.86
N GLY A 248 -7.10 15.78 -10.50
CA GLY A 248 -5.84 16.40 -10.89
C GLY A 248 -4.79 16.46 -9.78
N GLN A 249 -5.05 15.87 -8.61
CA GLN A 249 -4.12 15.94 -7.48
C GLN A 249 -3.04 14.87 -7.56
N HIS A 250 -1.88 15.20 -6.99
CA HIS A 250 -0.81 14.23 -6.76
C HIS A 250 -1.00 13.55 -5.41
N VAL A 251 -1.22 12.24 -5.44
CA VAL A 251 -1.48 11.42 -4.25
C VAL A 251 -0.27 10.56 -3.92
N LEU A 252 0.15 10.59 -2.66
CA LEU A 252 1.05 9.59 -2.10
C LEU A 252 0.20 8.50 -1.43
N LEU A 253 0.31 7.26 -1.92
CA LEU A 253 -0.29 6.07 -1.32
C LEU A 253 0.81 5.25 -0.64
N LEU A 254 0.83 5.24 0.70
CA LEU A 254 1.66 4.36 1.51
C LEU A 254 0.83 3.15 1.95
N MET A 255 1.28 1.94 1.64
CA MET A 255 0.58 0.71 2.04
C MET A 255 1.49 -0.20 2.85
N ASP A 256 1.16 -0.37 4.12
CA ASP A 256 1.86 -1.22 5.07
C ASP A 256 0.91 -2.31 5.58
N SER A 257 0.99 -3.56 5.12
CA SER A 257 1.92 -4.11 4.14
C SER A 257 1.23 -5.01 3.11
N LEU A 258 1.84 -5.14 1.92
CA LEU A 258 1.40 -6.11 0.91
C LEU A 258 1.56 -7.55 1.38
N SER A 259 2.55 -7.87 2.22
CA SER A 259 2.68 -9.22 2.80
C SER A 259 1.45 -9.58 3.63
N ARG A 260 0.93 -8.64 4.42
CA ARG A 260 -0.30 -8.86 5.20
C ARG A 260 -1.54 -8.96 4.32
N PHE A 261 -1.60 -8.16 3.24
CA PHE A 261 -2.61 -8.29 2.21
C PHE A 261 -2.58 -9.70 1.58
N ALA A 262 -1.40 -10.17 1.17
CA ALA A 262 -1.21 -11.49 0.58
C ALA A 262 -1.59 -12.63 1.55
N MET A 263 -1.21 -12.51 2.83
CA MET A 263 -1.62 -13.46 3.87
C MET A 263 -3.13 -13.49 4.07
N ALA A 264 -3.79 -12.33 4.06
CA ALA A 264 -5.24 -12.25 4.17
C ALA A 264 -5.94 -12.87 2.95
N GLN A 265 -5.43 -12.62 1.74
CA GLN A 265 -5.96 -13.25 0.53
C GLN A 265 -5.71 -14.75 0.51
N ARG A 266 -4.56 -15.23 1.00
CA ARG A 266 -4.29 -16.66 1.17
C ARG A 266 -5.31 -17.31 2.10
N GLU A 267 -5.60 -16.68 3.24
CA GLU A 267 -6.60 -17.15 4.20
C GLU A 267 -7.99 -17.26 3.55
N ALA A 268 -8.39 -16.22 2.80
CA ALA A 268 -9.65 -16.19 2.05
C ALA A 268 -9.69 -17.26 0.95
N GLY A 269 -8.64 -17.38 0.14
CA GLY A 269 -8.55 -18.36 -0.94
C GLY A 269 -8.60 -19.80 -0.45
N LEU A 270 -7.84 -20.12 0.60
CA LEU A 270 -7.89 -21.46 1.22
C LEU A 270 -9.29 -21.79 1.78
N ALA A 271 -9.93 -20.83 2.44
CA ALA A 271 -11.30 -21.01 2.93
C ALA A 271 -12.31 -21.22 1.78
N ALA A 272 -12.12 -20.55 0.64
CA ALA A 272 -12.94 -20.75 -0.56
C ALA A 272 -12.66 -22.08 -1.28
N GLY A 273 -11.61 -22.82 -0.88
CA GLY A 273 -11.23 -24.11 -1.45
C GLY A 273 -10.20 -24.01 -2.59
N GLU A 274 -9.50 -22.88 -2.74
CA GLU A 274 -8.37 -22.81 -3.67
C GLU A 274 -7.22 -23.71 -3.21
N PRO A 275 -6.56 -24.44 -4.12
CA PRO A 275 -5.40 -25.24 -3.77
C PRO A 275 -4.21 -24.34 -3.38
N PRO A 276 -3.44 -24.71 -2.33
CA PRO A 276 -2.21 -24.01 -2.01
C PRO A 276 -1.12 -24.25 -3.07
N SER A 277 -0.33 -23.22 -3.35
CA SER A 277 0.86 -23.29 -4.19
C SER A 277 2.12 -22.99 -3.36
N THR A 278 3.13 -22.34 -3.94
CA THR A 278 4.43 -22.04 -3.30
C THR A 278 4.25 -21.35 -1.93
N LYS A 279 4.92 -21.87 -0.89
CA LYS A 279 4.82 -21.40 0.51
C LYS A 279 3.37 -21.30 1.02
N GLY A 280 2.44 -22.08 0.46
CA GLY A 280 1.04 -22.14 0.86
C GLY A 280 0.18 -20.95 0.37
N TYR A 281 0.70 -20.08 -0.48
CA TYR A 281 -0.11 -19.04 -1.13
C TYR A 281 -1.07 -19.64 -2.14
N THR A 282 -2.23 -19.03 -2.31
CA THR A 282 -3.22 -19.42 -3.31
C THR A 282 -3.01 -18.67 -4.63
N PRO A 283 -3.42 -19.22 -5.79
CA PRO A 283 -3.30 -18.55 -7.09
C PRO A 283 -3.94 -17.16 -7.11
N SER A 284 -5.03 -16.95 -6.39
CA SER A 284 -5.72 -15.66 -6.29
C SER A 284 -4.86 -14.55 -5.70
N VAL A 285 -3.89 -14.86 -4.81
CA VAL A 285 -2.94 -13.87 -4.28
C VAL A 285 -2.16 -13.21 -5.40
N PHE A 286 -1.57 -14.02 -6.28
CA PHE A 286 -0.76 -13.52 -7.39
C PHE A 286 -1.61 -12.88 -8.51
N ALA A 287 -2.88 -13.27 -8.63
CA ALA A 287 -3.81 -12.61 -9.55
C ALA A 287 -4.28 -11.23 -9.06
N LEU A 288 -4.38 -11.01 -7.73
CA LEU A 288 -4.83 -9.74 -7.16
C LEU A 288 -3.72 -8.69 -7.01
N LEU A 289 -2.46 -9.10 -6.80
CA LEU A 289 -1.34 -8.16 -6.68
C LEU A 289 -1.22 -7.21 -7.88
N PRO A 290 -1.21 -7.67 -9.16
CA PRO A 290 -1.20 -6.77 -10.29
C PRO A 290 -2.43 -5.86 -10.34
N ARG A 291 -3.62 -6.39 -10.04
CA ARG A 291 -4.87 -5.62 -10.03
C ARG A 291 -4.85 -4.47 -9.02
N LEU A 292 -4.17 -4.64 -7.89
CA LEU A 292 -4.00 -3.60 -6.89
C LEU A 292 -2.92 -2.59 -7.30
N LEU A 293 -1.72 -3.08 -7.66
CA LEU A 293 -0.55 -2.26 -7.93
C LEU A 293 -0.69 -1.41 -9.20
N GLU A 294 -1.33 -1.95 -10.25
CA GLU A 294 -1.55 -1.25 -11.51
C GLU A 294 -2.53 -0.07 -11.39
N ARG A 295 -3.23 0.09 -10.28
CA ARG A 295 -4.08 1.24 -10.00
C ARG A 295 -3.30 2.50 -9.61
N ALA A 296 -2.03 2.37 -9.20
CA ALA A 296 -1.11 3.49 -9.04
C ALA A 296 -0.45 3.86 -10.38
N GLY A 297 0.03 5.10 -10.50
CA GLY A 297 0.65 5.61 -11.70
C GLY A 297 0.27 7.06 -12.02
N SER A 298 0.54 7.48 -13.25
CA SER A 298 0.15 8.78 -13.80
C SER A 298 -0.78 8.60 -15.01
N TRP A 299 -1.76 9.50 -15.17
CA TRP A 299 -2.76 9.44 -16.26
C TRP A 299 -2.86 10.76 -16.99
N LYS A 300 -3.08 10.70 -18.30
CA LYS A 300 -3.29 11.88 -19.14
C LYS A 300 -4.53 12.67 -18.68
N GLY A 301 -4.36 13.99 -18.49
CA GLY A 301 -5.45 14.87 -18.08
C GLY A 301 -5.97 14.69 -16.65
N LYS A 302 -5.28 13.89 -15.83
CA LYS A 302 -5.58 13.66 -14.43
C LYS A 302 -4.32 13.88 -13.58
N GLY A 303 -4.44 13.70 -12.26
CA GLY A 303 -3.29 13.66 -11.36
C GLY A 303 -2.54 12.32 -11.41
N SER A 304 -1.77 12.06 -10.36
CA SER A 304 -0.95 10.86 -10.24
C SER A 304 -1.07 10.22 -8.86
N ILE A 305 -0.82 8.91 -8.79
CA ILE A 305 -0.69 8.16 -7.54
C ILE A 305 0.71 7.57 -7.48
N THR A 306 1.56 8.08 -6.60
CA THR A 306 2.81 7.41 -6.25
C THR A 306 2.51 6.37 -5.19
N GLY A 307 2.74 5.10 -5.50
CA GLY A 307 2.51 3.99 -4.59
C GLY A 307 3.80 3.51 -3.94
N LEU A 308 3.89 3.58 -2.61
CA LEU A 308 4.96 2.98 -1.83
C LEU A 308 4.39 1.80 -1.03
N TYR A 309 4.85 0.62 -1.35
CA TYR A 309 4.30 -0.64 -0.85
C TYR A 309 5.33 -1.39 -0.04
N THR A 310 5.07 -1.62 1.25
CA THR A 310 6.00 -2.41 2.05
C THR A 310 5.78 -3.90 1.85
N VAL A 311 6.88 -4.61 1.81
CA VAL A 311 6.92 -6.08 1.76
C VAL A 311 7.84 -6.58 2.87
N LEU A 312 7.30 -7.45 3.73
CA LEU A 312 8.07 -8.10 4.78
C LEU A 312 8.78 -9.32 4.18
N MET A 313 10.11 -9.34 4.32
CA MET A 313 10.92 -10.50 3.96
C MET A 313 11.17 -11.33 5.23
N GLU A 314 10.57 -12.50 5.31
CA GLU A 314 10.80 -13.42 6.43
C GLU A 314 12.22 -13.97 6.37
N GLY A 315 12.98 -13.82 7.48
CA GLY A 315 14.37 -14.26 7.53
C GLY A 315 15.32 -13.52 6.57
N ASP A 316 14.94 -12.32 6.13
CA ASP A 316 15.66 -11.55 5.10
C ASP A 316 15.81 -12.31 3.77
N ASP A 317 14.91 -13.28 3.47
CA ASP A 317 14.91 -14.10 2.26
C ASP A 317 14.46 -13.27 1.03
N PRO A 318 15.36 -12.99 0.07
CA PRO A 318 15.00 -12.25 -1.15
C PRO A 318 14.09 -13.05 -2.10
N HIS A 319 13.96 -14.37 -1.92
CA HIS A 319 13.15 -15.29 -2.73
C HIS A 319 11.77 -15.56 -2.14
N GLU A 320 11.31 -14.72 -1.22
CA GLU A 320 9.94 -14.77 -0.72
C GLU A 320 8.98 -14.50 -1.90
N PRO A 321 7.99 -15.38 -2.18
CA PRO A 321 7.18 -15.30 -3.41
C PRO A 321 6.44 -13.98 -3.61
N VAL A 322 5.93 -13.38 -2.53
CA VAL A 322 5.25 -12.07 -2.61
C VAL A 322 6.27 -10.96 -2.89
N ALA A 323 7.48 -11.03 -2.28
CA ALA A 323 8.54 -10.05 -2.52
C ALA A 323 8.99 -10.09 -3.97
N ASP A 324 9.17 -11.29 -4.53
CA ASP A 324 9.57 -11.46 -5.92
C ASP A 324 8.47 -10.97 -6.89
N ALA A 325 7.22 -11.34 -6.66
CA ALA A 325 6.09 -10.87 -7.45
C ALA A 325 5.96 -9.34 -7.42
N VAL A 326 6.07 -8.72 -6.24
CA VAL A 326 5.97 -7.25 -6.09
C VAL A 326 7.17 -6.56 -6.74
N ARG A 327 8.39 -7.12 -6.65
CA ARG A 327 9.58 -6.60 -7.32
C ARG A 327 9.41 -6.59 -8.85
N ALA A 328 8.80 -7.64 -9.40
CA ALA A 328 8.53 -7.74 -10.83
C ALA A 328 7.49 -6.71 -11.31
N LEU A 329 6.47 -6.44 -10.48
CA LEU A 329 5.37 -5.52 -10.79
C LEU A 329 5.68 -4.04 -10.52
N SER A 330 6.73 -3.75 -9.73
CA SER A 330 7.10 -2.40 -9.33
C SER A 330 8.08 -1.76 -10.30
N ASP A 331 8.08 -0.42 -10.34
CA ASP A 331 9.03 0.39 -11.12
C ASP A 331 10.36 0.61 -10.36
N GLY A 332 10.54 -0.04 -9.23
CA GLY A 332 11.74 -0.01 -8.40
C GLY A 332 11.48 -0.56 -7.01
N HIS A 333 12.55 -0.72 -6.24
CA HIS A 333 12.48 -1.17 -4.85
C HIS A 333 13.55 -0.51 -3.99
N ILE A 334 13.25 -0.31 -2.73
CA ILE A 334 14.13 0.18 -1.66
C ILE A 334 14.32 -0.98 -0.70
N HIS A 335 15.57 -1.38 -0.49
CA HIS A 335 15.94 -2.45 0.41
C HIS A 335 16.42 -1.89 1.75
N LEU A 336 15.83 -2.34 2.87
CA LEU A 336 16.29 -2.02 4.21
C LEU A 336 17.14 -3.16 4.75
N SER A 337 18.41 -2.87 5.04
CA SER A 337 19.41 -3.85 5.47
C SER A 337 19.45 -4.01 6.99
N ARG A 338 19.37 -5.25 7.46
CA ARG A 338 19.59 -5.59 8.87
C ARG A 338 21.01 -5.22 9.31
N ARG A 339 22.03 -5.50 8.48
CA ARG A 339 23.43 -5.17 8.76
C ARG A 339 23.61 -3.67 9.03
N LEU A 340 23.00 -2.80 8.24
CA LEU A 340 23.05 -1.34 8.47
C LEU A 340 22.34 -0.95 9.77
N ALA A 341 21.20 -1.56 10.07
CA ALA A 341 20.46 -1.30 11.30
C ALA A 341 21.26 -1.70 12.54
N GLU A 342 21.96 -2.86 12.51
CA GLU A 342 22.86 -3.33 13.57
C GLU A 342 24.07 -2.41 13.78
N GLN A 343 24.49 -1.68 12.74
CA GLN A 343 25.53 -0.65 12.81
C GLN A 343 25.00 0.71 13.24
N ALA A 344 23.73 0.80 13.71
CA ALA A 344 23.05 2.07 14.03
C ALA A 344 23.03 3.07 12.86
N HIS A 345 23.04 2.59 11.62
CA HIS A 345 22.94 3.38 10.42
C HIS A 345 21.46 3.55 10.04
N TYR A 346 20.87 4.71 10.30
CA TYR A 346 19.47 4.99 10.04
C TYR A 346 19.28 6.25 9.18
N PRO A 347 18.32 6.21 8.18
CA PRO A 347 17.54 5.03 7.77
C PRO A 347 18.44 3.93 7.19
N ALA A 348 18.11 2.67 7.47
CA ALA A 348 18.91 1.52 7.08
C ALA A 348 18.76 1.15 5.59
N VAL A 349 18.77 2.15 4.71
CA VAL A 349 18.60 2.00 3.26
C VAL A 349 19.88 1.48 2.63
N ASP A 350 19.86 0.25 2.10
CA ASP A 350 20.94 -0.27 1.28
C ASP A 350 20.79 0.25 -0.16
N VAL A 351 21.51 1.31 -0.46
CA VAL A 351 21.44 1.98 -1.77
C VAL A 351 21.99 1.11 -2.90
N LEU A 352 22.94 0.18 -2.62
CA LEU A 352 23.50 -0.73 -3.61
C LEU A 352 22.54 -1.87 -3.98
N SER A 353 21.64 -2.24 -3.04
CA SER A 353 20.60 -3.26 -3.24
C SER A 353 19.26 -2.65 -3.62
N SER A 354 19.17 -1.33 -3.80
CA SER A 354 17.97 -0.59 -4.16
C SER A 354 18.01 -0.11 -5.60
N VAL A 355 16.86 -0.09 -6.26
CA VAL A 355 16.76 0.28 -7.68
C VAL A 355 15.55 1.18 -7.92
N SER A 356 15.73 2.29 -8.65
CA SER A 356 14.65 3.01 -9.33
C SER A 356 14.84 2.91 -10.83
N ARG A 357 13.90 2.24 -11.52
CA ARG A 357 13.96 2.06 -12.98
C ARG A 357 13.72 3.38 -13.73
N LEU A 358 13.13 4.36 -13.06
CA LEU A 358 12.80 5.67 -13.64
C LEU A 358 13.84 6.76 -13.31
N ARG A 359 14.88 6.46 -12.51
CA ARG A 359 15.88 7.43 -12.10
C ARG A 359 16.46 8.22 -13.28
N SER A 360 16.85 7.54 -14.35
CA SER A 360 17.43 8.17 -15.54
C SER A 360 16.47 9.11 -16.28
N GLN A 361 15.17 8.93 -16.11
CA GLN A 361 14.14 9.77 -16.75
C GLN A 361 13.81 11.02 -15.94
N VAL A 362 14.03 10.97 -14.62
CA VAL A 362 13.66 12.05 -13.69
C VAL A 362 14.84 12.80 -13.09
N THR A 363 16.09 12.50 -13.52
CA THR A 363 17.31 13.14 -13.02
C THR A 363 18.13 13.74 -14.16
N SER A 364 18.93 14.81 -13.84
CA SER A 364 19.88 15.41 -14.76
C SER A 364 21.07 14.47 -15.03
N LYS A 365 21.78 14.70 -16.13
CA LYS A 365 23.00 13.93 -16.46
C LYS A 365 24.08 14.05 -15.40
N ASP A 366 24.27 15.24 -14.83
CA ASP A 366 25.26 15.47 -13.78
C ASP A 366 24.92 14.69 -12.51
N HIS A 367 23.67 14.69 -12.10
CA HIS A 367 23.20 13.88 -10.98
C HIS A 367 23.41 12.38 -11.25
N GLN A 368 23.11 11.89 -12.45
CA GLN A 368 23.34 10.50 -12.84
C GLN A 368 24.83 10.13 -12.77
N ALA A 369 25.71 11.03 -13.21
CA ALA A 369 27.16 10.83 -13.12
C ALA A 369 27.62 10.71 -11.66
N SER A 370 27.19 11.62 -10.78
CA SER A 370 27.50 11.60 -9.35
C SER A 370 27.02 10.31 -8.67
N VAL A 371 25.77 9.87 -8.97
CA VAL A 371 25.24 8.62 -8.44
C VAL A 371 26.06 7.42 -8.94
N SER A 372 26.43 7.40 -10.22
CA SER A 372 27.19 6.30 -10.80
C SER A 372 28.59 6.18 -10.19
N GLU A 373 29.24 7.34 -9.97
CA GLU A 373 30.55 7.42 -9.33
C GLU A 373 30.50 6.92 -7.88
N LEU A 374 29.58 7.45 -7.05
CA LEU A 374 29.47 7.01 -5.66
C LEU A 374 29.08 5.53 -5.56
N THR A 375 28.20 5.04 -6.45
CA THR A 375 27.83 3.62 -6.50
C THR A 375 29.05 2.74 -6.78
N ARG A 376 29.93 3.13 -7.71
CA ARG A 376 31.17 2.39 -8.05
C ARG A 376 32.12 2.36 -6.85
N ILE A 377 32.33 3.49 -6.19
CA ILE A 377 33.18 3.61 -4.99
C ILE A 377 32.64 2.72 -3.85
N MET A 378 31.33 2.80 -3.57
CA MET A 378 30.69 1.99 -2.52
C MET A 378 30.72 0.48 -2.84
N ALA A 379 30.56 0.09 -4.10
CA ALA A 379 30.65 -1.30 -4.51
C ALA A 379 32.08 -1.85 -4.30
N ALA A 380 33.09 -1.10 -4.71
CA ALA A 380 34.49 -1.46 -4.49
C ALA A 380 34.84 -1.65 -3.01
N TYR A 381 34.32 -0.75 -2.14
CA TYR A 381 34.47 -0.89 -0.68
C TYR A 381 33.81 -2.17 -0.17
N ARG A 382 32.56 -2.42 -0.56
CA ARG A 382 31.82 -3.64 -0.15
C ARG A 382 32.52 -4.91 -0.53
N ASP A 383 33.11 -4.97 -1.71
CA ASP A 383 33.86 -6.14 -2.20
C ASP A 383 35.21 -6.34 -1.47
N ALA A 384 35.79 -5.26 -0.92
CA ALA A 384 37.05 -5.30 -0.18
C ALA A 384 36.88 -5.25 1.34
N GLU A 385 35.66 -5.14 1.87
CA GLU A 385 35.36 -4.90 3.29
C GLU A 385 36.01 -5.94 4.21
N ASP A 386 35.91 -7.22 3.87
CA ASP A 386 36.52 -8.30 4.68
C ASP A 386 38.06 -8.19 4.73
N LEU A 387 38.69 -7.85 3.59
CA LEU A 387 40.16 -7.66 3.52
C LEU A 387 40.60 -6.45 4.33
N ILE A 388 39.80 -5.38 4.35
CA ILE A 388 40.07 -4.18 5.15
C ILE A 388 39.95 -4.49 6.64
N GLN A 389 38.91 -5.21 7.05
CA GLN A 389 38.65 -5.56 8.45
C GLN A 389 39.75 -6.44 9.06
N ILE A 390 40.28 -7.39 8.31
CA ILE A 390 41.40 -8.26 8.77
C ILE A 390 42.76 -7.63 8.56
N GLY A 391 42.85 -6.38 8.06
CA GLY A 391 44.12 -5.67 7.82
C GLY A 391 44.94 -6.21 6.63
N ALA A 392 44.33 -7.00 5.74
CA ALA A 392 45.03 -7.59 4.57
C ALA A 392 45.01 -6.67 3.33
N TYR A 393 44.21 -5.60 3.35
CA TYR A 393 44.17 -4.63 2.25
C TYR A 393 45.38 -3.69 2.30
N VAL A 394 46.05 -3.53 1.15
CA VAL A 394 47.19 -2.63 1.01
C VAL A 394 46.77 -1.40 0.22
N LYS A 395 46.95 -0.19 0.81
CA LYS A 395 46.67 1.08 0.14
C LYS A 395 47.47 1.23 -1.16
N GLY A 396 46.85 1.77 -2.20
CA GLY A 396 47.40 1.93 -3.53
C GLY A 396 47.10 0.77 -4.50
N ARG A 397 46.48 -0.31 -4.01
CA ARG A 397 46.17 -1.48 -4.84
C ARG A 397 44.91 -1.31 -5.71
N ASN A 398 43.94 -0.52 -5.20
CA ASN A 398 42.71 -0.17 -5.91
C ASN A 398 42.29 1.24 -5.57
N ALA A 399 42.30 2.14 -6.56
CA ALA A 399 42.01 3.56 -6.38
C ALA A 399 40.59 3.81 -5.86
N ASP A 400 39.59 2.98 -6.26
CA ASP A 400 38.22 3.12 -5.79
C ASP A 400 38.06 2.70 -4.33
N VAL A 401 38.77 1.67 -3.89
CA VAL A 401 38.77 1.24 -2.48
C VAL A 401 39.48 2.27 -1.61
N ASP A 402 40.63 2.80 -2.06
CA ASP A 402 41.34 3.86 -1.33
C ASP A 402 40.46 5.10 -1.18
N ARG A 403 39.81 5.51 -2.26
CA ARG A 403 38.85 6.63 -2.26
C ARG A 403 37.66 6.36 -1.35
N ALA A 404 37.13 5.13 -1.35
CA ALA A 404 36.03 4.74 -0.47
C ALA A 404 36.42 4.83 1.02
N ILE A 405 37.62 4.40 1.38
CA ILE A 405 38.13 4.50 2.77
C ILE A 405 38.23 5.97 3.20
N GLU A 406 38.72 6.85 2.32
CA GLU A 406 38.82 8.30 2.58
C GLU A 406 37.44 8.95 2.76
N LEU A 407 36.49 8.58 1.91
CA LEU A 407 35.12 9.15 1.94
C LEU A 407 34.20 8.50 2.98
N LEU A 408 34.58 7.40 3.61
CA LEU A 408 33.72 6.61 4.53
C LEU A 408 33.03 7.47 5.62
N PRO A 409 33.72 8.39 6.33
CA PRO A 409 33.08 9.23 7.33
C PRO A 409 32.04 10.18 6.73
N LEU A 410 32.31 10.74 5.53
CA LEU A 410 31.40 11.63 4.83
C LEU A 410 30.19 10.87 4.27
N MET A 411 30.38 9.69 3.71
CA MET A 411 29.31 8.81 3.27
C MET A 411 28.37 8.45 4.44
N ARG A 412 28.94 8.14 5.62
CA ARG A 412 28.14 7.86 6.81
C ARG A 412 27.29 9.08 7.20
N THR A 413 27.87 10.28 7.22
CA THR A 413 27.14 11.53 7.49
C THR A 413 26.07 11.81 6.45
N TYR A 414 26.34 11.51 5.17
CA TYR A 414 25.38 11.71 4.08
C TYR A 414 24.18 10.76 4.20
N PHE A 415 24.40 9.48 4.46
CA PHE A 415 23.35 8.45 4.47
C PHE A 415 22.57 8.39 5.78
N CYS A 416 23.18 8.76 6.91
CA CYS A 416 22.46 8.84 8.19
C CYS A 416 21.64 10.14 8.26
N GLN A 417 20.38 9.99 8.68
CA GLN A 417 19.45 11.11 8.81
C GLN A 417 18.59 10.93 10.05
N GLU A 418 18.52 11.95 10.89
CA GLU A 418 17.67 11.95 12.07
C GLU A 418 16.19 11.93 11.71
N ARG A 419 15.34 11.34 12.57
CA ARG A 419 13.90 11.21 12.35
C ARG A 419 13.20 12.55 12.11
N GLY A 420 13.69 13.63 12.75
CA GLY A 420 13.15 14.98 12.65
C GLY A 420 13.62 15.79 11.43
N ALA A 421 14.70 15.34 10.80
CA ALA A 421 15.31 16.08 9.70
C ALA A 421 14.54 15.90 8.40
N ASP A 422 14.47 16.98 7.62
CA ASP A 422 14.01 16.99 6.23
C ASP A 422 15.20 17.27 5.31
N ALA A 423 15.40 16.44 4.31
CA ALA A 423 16.42 16.61 3.29
C ALA A 423 15.73 16.76 1.93
N THR A 424 15.60 17.99 1.47
CA THR A 424 14.97 18.24 0.16
C THR A 424 15.75 17.58 -0.97
N LEU A 425 15.08 17.32 -2.08
CA LEU A 425 15.70 16.75 -3.28
C LEU A 425 16.93 17.56 -3.71
N GLN A 426 16.80 18.90 -3.75
CA GLN A 426 17.89 19.80 -4.15
C GLN A 426 19.07 19.73 -3.18
N SER A 427 18.83 19.81 -1.87
CA SER A 427 19.91 19.71 -0.87
C SER A 427 20.58 18.33 -0.88
N SER A 428 19.83 17.28 -1.15
CA SER A 428 20.37 15.92 -1.25
C SER A 428 21.31 15.74 -2.45
N ILE A 429 20.97 16.33 -3.60
CA ILE A 429 21.80 16.30 -4.81
C ILE A 429 23.06 17.17 -4.60
N GLN A 430 22.92 18.35 -4.02
CA GLN A 430 24.04 19.22 -3.73
C GLN A 430 25.03 18.56 -2.77
N SER A 431 24.56 18.02 -1.66
CA SER A 431 25.41 17.33 -0.67
C SER A 431 26.09 16.08 -1.26
N LEU A 432 25.47 15.42 -2.26
CA LEU A 432 26.10 14.32 -2.99
C LEU A 432 27.30 14.80 -3.81
N ALA A 433 27.14 15.94 -4.51
CA ALA A 433 28.23 16.53 -5.28
C ALA A 433 29.38 17.03 -4.38
N GLU A 434 29.06 17.66 -3.25
CA GLU A 434 30.04 18.08 -2.25
C GLU A 434 30.81 16.89 -1.66
N LEU A 435 30.13 15.76 -1.36
CA LEU A 435 30.76 14.54 -0.87
C LEU A 435 31.80 14.00 -1.86
N LEU A 436 31.51 14.03 -3.17
CA LEU A 436 32.41 13.53 -4.19
C LEU A 436 33.57 14.48 -4.48
N ALA A 437 33.41 15.80 -4.23
CA ALA A 437 34.44 16.81 -4.39
C ALA A 437 35.45 16.87 -3.22
N ALA A 438 35.10 16.32 -2.07
CA ALA A 438 35.93 16.24 -0.88
C ALA A 438 37.03 15.18 -1.02
#